data_095f59752eb24641b52a0d663d251754
#
_entry.id   095f59752eb24641b52a0d663d251754
#
_cell.length_a   1.000
_cell.length_b   1.000
_cell.length_c   1.000
_cell.angle_alpha   90.00
_cell.angle_beta   90.00
_cell.angle_gamma   90.00
#
_symmetry.space_group_name_H-M   'P 1'
#
loop_
_entity.id
_entity.type
_entity.pdbx_description
1 polymer ?
#
loop_
_entity_poly.entity_id
_entity_poly.type
_entity_poly.pdbx_seq_one_letter_code
_entity_poly.pdbx_strand_id
1 'polypeptide(L)'
;MRNSKRVAARFGTLAVAAALVLTGCSGSGDDEETSGGSEETSASGDLTPVKLQLQWLTQAQFSGYYAAVDQGFYEDEGLDVEIIPSGGDIVPQDALANGEVDYAIAWVPKVLGSIEQGANITDVAQIFERSATLQVSFADSGIEGPEDLAGKTIGSWGYGNEWELFAGLNKAGVTDYSIVSQAFDMNAFLAGDIDAAQAMTYNEYAQLLETENPDTGELYQPEDFNVIDWNDEGTAMLQDAIWADAGRLADDPEYAETTVKFIKASIKGWLYARDNPEEAASIVTAAGSTLGTSHQLWMTNEVNKLIWPSTSGGIGIIDESAWDATVDMALETSNETGAT
;
A
#
# COMPACT_ATOMS: atom_id res chain seq x y z
N MET A 1 19.13 49.74 17.61
CA MET A 1 18.91 50.79 16.56
C MET A 1 18.03 50.15 15.54
N ARG A 2 16.75 50.41 15.63
CA ARG A 2 15.92 51.27 14.73
C ARG A 2 15.93 50.71 13.30
N ASN A 3 14.83 50.34 12.64
CA ASN A 3 13.54 50.96 12.57
C ASN A 3 12.49 49.99 12.02
N SER A 4 11.32 50.05 12.64
CA SER A 4 10.03 49.58 12.17
C SER A 4 9.50 50.45 11.01
N LYS A 5 8.76 49.86 10.08
CA LYS A 5 7.67 50.56 9.37
C LYS A 5 6.46 49.63 9.20
N ARG A 6 5.44 49.94 9.95
CA ARG A 6 4.03 49.56 9.72
C ARG A 6 3.48 50.45 8.60
N VAL A 7 2.69 49.86 7.71
CA VAL A 7 1.69 50.60 6.95
C VAL A 7 0.37 49.87 7.04
N ALA A 8 -0.64 50.63 7.47
CA ALA A 8 -2.00 50.16 7.76
C ALA A 8 -2.98 50.55 6.62
N ALA A 9 -3.99 49.69 6.52
CA ALA A 9 -5.39 49.95 6.19
C ALA A 9 -5.80 50.68 4.90
N ARG A 10 -6.75 50.06 4.19
CA ARG A 10 -8.04 50.73 3.93
C ARG A 10 -9.15 49.76 3.58
N PHE A 11 -10.24 49.88 4.35
CA PHE A 11 -11.56 49.33 4.15
C PHE A 11 -12.23 49.94 2.88
N GLY A 12 -13.06 49.14 2.23
CA GLY A 12 -13.97 49.56 1.20
C GLY A 12 -15.20 48.63 1.13
N THR A 13 -16.20 49.01 1.88
CA THR A 13 -17.58 48.50 1.87
C THR A 13 -18.31 49.07 0.63
N LEU A 14 -19.02 48.23 -0.11
CA LEU A 14 -20.17 48.62 -0.90
C LEU A 14 -21.25 47.56 -0.89
N ALA A 15 -22.40 47.91 -0.35
CA ALA A 15 -23.67 47.20 -0.37
C ALA A 15 -24.53 47.68 -1.54
N VAL A 16 -25.70 47.06 -1.72
CA VAL A 16 -26.89 47.42 -2.54
C VAL A 16 -27.06 46.46 -3.73
N ALA A 17 -28.21 45.90 -4.05
CA ALA A 17 -29.58 45.90 -3.52
C ALA A 17 -30.37 44.73 -4.17
N ALA A 18 -31.45 44.37 -3.50
CA ALA A 18 -32.45 43.38 -3.93
C ALA A 18 -33.31 43.93 -5.10
N ALA A 19 -33.81 43.01 -5.94
CA ALA A 19 -35.03 43.24 -6.70
C ALA A 19 -35.86 41.93 -6.79
N LEU A 20 -36.95 41.94 -6.04
CA LEU A 20 -38.09 41.03 -6.18
C LEU A 20 -38.92 41.49 -7.38
N VAL A 21 -39.33 40.55 -8.23
CA VAL A 21 -40.52 40.69 -9.09
C VAL A 21 -41.35 39.45 -9.00
N LEU A 22 -42.51 39.61 -8.37
CA LEU A 22 -43.67 38.72 -8.41
C LEU A 22 -44.60 39.19 -9.54
N THR A 23 -45.13 38.28 -10.34
CA THR A 23 -46.47 38.27 -10.96
C THR A 23 -46.49 37.05 -11.91
N GLY A 24 -47.47 36.22 -12.06
CA GLY A 24 -48.87 36.17 -11.68
C GLY A 24 -49.56 35.15 -12.56
N CYS A 25 -50.55 34.55 -12.06
CA CYS A 25 -51.43 33.42 -12.44
C CYS A 25 -51.89 33.25 -13.88
N SER A 26 -52.17 32.02 -14.21
CA SER A 26 -53.43 31.39 -14.66
C SER A 26 -53.43 30.79 -16.10
N GLY A 27 -53.95 29.60 -16.20
CA GLY A 27 -54.48 29.00 -17.44
C GLY A 27 -54.40 27.48 -17.47
N SER A 28 -55.55 26.84 -17.26
CA SER A 28 -55.83 25.41 -17.31
C SER A 28 -55.51 24.72 -18.64
N GLY A 29 -55.19 23.43 -18.61
CA GLY A 29 -55.22 22.51 -19.74
C GLY A 29 -54.59 21.17 -19.36
N ASP A 30 -55.47 20.16 -19.19
CA ASP A 30 -55.13 18.73 -19.00
C ASP A 30 -54.32 18.21 -20.18
N ASP A 31 -53.30 17.40 -19.86
CA ASP A 31 -53.03 16.12 -20.56
C ASP A 31 -51.95 15.36 -19.78
N GLU A 32 -52.28 14.11 -19.44
CA GLU A 32 -51.45 13.11 -18.79
C GLU A 32 -50.35 12.66 -19.75
N GLU A 33 -49.07 12.78 -19.34
CA GLU A 33 -48.01 11.85 -19.76
C GLU A 33 -47.12 11.57 -18.56
N THR A 34 -47.19 10.31 -18.11
CA THR A 34 -46.34 9.67 -17.12
C THR A 34 -44.93 9.55 -17.67
N SER A 35 -44.06 10.45 -17.29
CA SER A 35 -42.61 10.28 -17.43
C SER A 35 -42.05 9.97 -16.07
N GLY A 36 -41.66 8.71 -15.88
CA GLY A 36 -40.90 8.24 -14.74
C GLY A 36 -39.54 8.92 -14.72
N GLY A 37 -39.40 10.00 -14.00
CA GLY A 37 -38.12 10.57 -13.60
C GLY A 37 -37.55 9.68 -12.51
N SER A 38 -36.47 8.99 -12.80
CA SER A 38 -35.58 8.48 -11.78
C SER A 38 -35.06 9.68 -10.99
N GLU A 39 -35.56 9.87 -9.79
CA GLU A 39 -34.92 10.74 -8.81
C GLU A 39 -33.58 10.09 -8.48
N GLU A 40 -32.49 10.60 -9.06
CA GLU A 40 -31.16 10.47 -8.48
C GLU A 40 -31.21 11.19 -7.12
N THR A 41 -31.45 10.43 -6.09
CA THR A 41 -31.29 10.87 -4.72
C THR A 41 -29.80 11.08 -4.51
N SER A 42 -29.32 12.28 -4.72
CA SER A 42 -28.07 12.75 -4.12
C SER A 42 -28.27 12.70 -2.62
N ALA A 43 -27.84 11.62 -2.01
CA ALA A 43 -27.79 11.51 -0.56
C ALA A 43 -26.64 12.44 -0.10
N SER A 44 -26.95 13.70 0.23
CA SER A 44 -26.10 14.53 1.06
C SER A 44 -26.29 14.10 2.53
N GLY A 45 -26.01 12.85 2.84
CA GLY A 45 -25.78 12.39 4.21
C GLY A 45 -24.34 12.69 4.59
N ASP A 46 -24.07 12.95 5.86
CA ASP A 46 -22.70 13.04 6.35
C ASP A 46 -22.00 11.71 6.06
N LEU A 47 -20.82 11.77 5.40
CA LEU A 47 -20.01 10.57 5.12
C LEU A 47 -19.47 9.99 6.44
N THR A 48 -19.35 8.67 6.51
CA THR A 48 -18.74 7.99 7.65
C THR A 48 -17.22 8.12 7.56
N PRO A 49 -16.55 8.77 8.54
CA PRO A 49 -15.09 8.88 8.49
C PRO A 49 -14.44 7.51 8.74
N VAL A 50 -13.42 7.19 7.96
CA VAL A 50 -12.66 5.95 8.02
C VAL A 50 -11.17 6.26 7.89
N LYS A 51 -10.34 5.66 8.75
CA LYS A 51 -8.88 5.77 8.70
C LYS A 51 -8.24 4.48 8.23
N LEU A 52 -7.47 4.58 7.14
CA LEU A 52 -6.66 3.50 6.61
C LEU A 52 -5.18 3.77 6.85
N GLN A 53 -4.53 2.97 7.70
CA GLN A 53 -3.08 3.02 7.92
C GLN A 53 -2.36 2.17 6.88
N LEU A 54 -1.48 2.79 6.10
CA LEU A 54 -0.57 2.08 5.20
C LEU A 54 0.67 1.60 5.97
N GLN A 55 1.31 0.54 5.46
CA GLN A 55 2.56 0.06 6.05
C GLN A 55 3.81 0.78 5.53
N TRP A 56 3.68 1.64 4.53
CA TRP A 56 4.79 2.32 3.86
C TRP A 56 4.43 3.73 3.41
N LEU A 57 5.39 4.38 2.74
CA LEU A 57 5.22 5.70 2.12
C LEU A 57 4.14 5.70 1.04
N THR A 58 3.72 6.90 0.64
CA THR A 58 2.82 7.09 -0.52
C THR A 58 3.50 6.61 -1.79
N GLN A 59 3.08 5.43 -2.26
CA GLN A 59 3.64 4.75 -3.44
C GLN A 59 2.56 3.93 -4.15
N ALA A 60 2.81 3.53 -5.40
CA ALA A 60 1.83 2.82 -6.22
C ALA A 60 1.54 1.38 -5.75
N GLN A 61 2.29 0.84 -4.78
CA GLN A 61 1.87 -0.39 -4.09
C GLN A 61 0.51 -0.24 -3.39
N PHE A 62 0.04 0.99 -3.19
CA PHE A 62 -1.27 1.32 -2.63
C PHE A 62 -2.19 2.00 -3.64
N SER A 63 -1.87 1.92 -4.94
CA SER A 63 -2.57 2.65 -6.01
C SER A 63 -4.08 2.42 -6.03
N GLY A 64 -4.55 1.22 -5.68
CA GLY A 64 -5.99 0.93 -5.61
C GLY A 64 -6.73 1.76 -4.58
N TYR A 65 -6.14 2.00 -3.41
CA TYR A 65 -6.77 2.83 -2.37
C TYR A 65 -6.78 4.31 -2.76
N TYR A 66 -5.68 4.82 -3.31
CA TYR A 66 -5.60 6.19 -3.81
C TYR A 66 -6.55 6.42 -4.99
N ALA A 67 -6.67 5.46 -5.90
CA ALA A 67 -7.65 5.50 -6.98
C ALA A 67 -9.09 5.46 -6.45
N ALA A 68 -9.36 4.70 -5.37
CA ALA A 68 -10.70 4.65 -4.78
C ALA A 68 -11.11 6.00 -4.15
N VAL A 69 -10.16 6.75 -3.57
CA VAL A 69 -10.39 8.12 -3.10
C VAL A 69 -10.60 9.07 -4.27
N ASP A 70 -9.67 9.10 -5.24
CA ASP A 70 -9.69 10.04 -6.36
C ASP A 70 -10.93 9.89 -7.25
N GLN A 71 -11.36 8.65 -7.48
CA GLN A 71 -12.53 8.33 -8.31
C GLN A 71 -13.87 8.38 -7.54
N GLY A 72 -13.85 8.73 -6.25
CA GLY A 72 -15.05 8.85 -5.42
C GLY A 72 -15.71 7.52 -5.06
N PHE A 73 -15.02 6.37 -5.23
CA PHE A 73 -15.62 5.06 -4.95
C PHE A 73 -15.94 4.85 -3.47
N TYR A 74 -15.18 5.48 -2.56
CA TYR A 74 -15.50 5.48 -1.13
C TYR A 74 -16.70 6.37 -0.83
N GLU A 75 -16.78 7.56 -1.43
CA GLU A 75 -17.90 8.48 -1.26
C GLU A 75 -19.22 7.87 -1.79
N ASP A 76 -19.16 7.12 -2.90
CA ASP A 76 -20.31 6.38 -3.45
C ASP A 76 -20.87 5.33 -2.48
N GLU A 77 -20.03 4.79 -1.58
CA GLU A 77 -20.42 3.86 -0.52
C GLU A 77 -20.71 4.58 0.81
N GLY A 78 -20.68 5.93 0.83
CA GLY A 78 -20.96 6.77 2.00
C GLY A 78 -19.79 6.88 2.98
N LEU A 79 -18.55 6.70 2.53
CA LEU A 79 -17.34 6.74 3.35
C LEU A 79 -16.46 7.94 2.99
N ASP A 80 -15.87 8.58 4.03
CA ASP A 80 -14.81 9.57 3.91
C ASP A 80 -13.50 8.93 4.41
N VAL A 81 -12.66 8.47 3.47
CA VAL A 81 -11.47 7.66 3.79
C VAL A 81 -10.23 8.53 3.83
N GLU A 82 -9.62 8.62 5.02
CA GLU A 82 -8.29 9.21 5.23
C GLU A 82 -7.23 8.11 5.08
N ILE A 83 -6.35 8.24 4.07
CA ILE A 83 -5.19 7.36 3.91
C ILE A 83 -4.00 7.95 4.68
N ILE A 84 -3.45 7.17 5.62
CA ILE A 84 -2.34 7.56 6.50
C ILE A 84 -1.10 6.77 6.08
N PRO A 85 -0.12 7.40 5.37
CA PRO A 85 1.13 6.73 5.02
C PRO A 85 2.02 6.55 6.26
N SER A 86 2.90 5.55 6.22
CA SER A 86 3.94 5.32 7.23
C SER A 86 5.32 5.60 6.64
N GLY A 87 6.22 6.19 7.45
CA GLY A 87 7.64 6.34 7.10
C GLY A 87 8.53 5.25 7.71
N GLY A 88 7.92 4.13 8.18
CA GLY A 88 8.63 3.07 8.90
C GLY A 88 8.65 3.28 10.42
N ASP A 89 8.07 4.36 10.92
CA ASP A 89 7.96 4.71 12.34
C ASP A 89 6.61 4.28 12.97
N ILE A 90 5.66 3.87 12.15
CA ILE A 90 4.35 3.35 12.56
C ILE A 90 4.27 1.87 12.17
N VAL A 91 3.90 1.02 13.11
CA VAL A 91 3.58 -0.38 12.89
C VAL A 91 2.06 -0.49 12.67
N PRO A 92 1.59 -0.72 11.44
CA PRO A 92 0.18 -0.59 11.07
C PRO A 92 -0.77 -1.47 11.89
N GLN A 93 -0.38 -2.72 12.09
CA GLN A 93 -1.17 -3.68 12.87
C GLN A 93 -1.29 -3.30 14.34
N ASP A 94 -0.29 -2.61 14.91
CA ASP A 94 -0.35 -2.12 16.29
C ASP A 94 -1.29 -0.91 16.39
N ALA A 95 -1.22 0.02 15.43
CA ALA A 95 -2.14 1.15 15.34
C ALA A 95 -3.60 0.67 15.24
N LEU A 96 -3.85 -0.39 14.46
CA LEU A 96 -5.16 -1.02 14.36
C LEU A 96 -5.58 -1.69 15.69
N ALA A 97 -4.70 -2.51 16.27
CA ALA A 97 -4.99 -3.21 17.52
C ALA A 97 -5.23 -2.26 18.70
N ASN A 98 -4.61 -1.07 18.67
CA ASN A 98 -4.83 0.00 19.66
C ASN A 98 -6.08 0.85 19.38
N GLY A 99 -6.77 0.64 18.26
CA GLY A 99 -7.97 1.42 17.90
C GLY A 99 -7.67 2.86 17.42
N GLU A 100 -6.46 3.13 16.95
CA GLU A 100 -6.05 4.44 16.43
C GLU A 100 -6.55 4.67 15.00
N VAL A 101 -6.76 3.56 14.26
CA VAL A 101 -7.26 3.50 12.88
C VAL A 101 -8.33 2.44 12.74
N ASP A 102 -9.09 2.48 11.64
CA ASP A 102 -10.17 1.53 11.39
C ASP A 102 -9.69 0.31 10.62
N TYR A 103 -8.76 0.49 9.70
CA TYR A 103 -8.14 -0.57 8.89
C TYR A 103 -6.64 -0.33 8.78
N ALA A 104 -5.90 -1.43 8.55
CA ALA A 104 -4.46 -1.38 8.30
C ALA A 104 -4.08 -2.25 7.11
N ILE A 105 -3.04 -1.85 6.38
CA ILE A 105 -2.38 -2.68 5.38
C ILE A 105 -1.10 -3.20 6.00
N ALA A 106 -0.95 -4.52 6.03
CA ALA A 106 0.26 -5.18 6.52
C ALA A 106 0.43 -6.56 5.89
N TRP A 107 1.66 -7.06 5.87
CA TRP A 107 1.96 -8.41 5.42
C TRP A 107 1.50 -9.43 6.45
N VAL A 108 1.02 -10.59 5.97
CA VAL A 108 0.48 -11.64 6.82
C VAL A 108 1.47 -12.09 7.92
N PRO A 109 2.75 -12.43 7.66
CA PRO A 109 3.66 -12.89 8.70
C PRO A 109 3.91 -11.85 9.81
N LYS A 110 3.91 -10.55 9.48
CA LYS A 110 4.03 -9.48 10.48
C LYS A 110 2.86 -9.49 11.45
N VAL A 111 1.65 -9.65 10.91
CA VAL A 111 0.42 -9.64 11.69
C VAL A 111 0.27 -10.92 12.52
N LEU A 112 0.70 -12.07 12.01
CA LEU A 112 0.72 -13.31 12.79
C LEU A 112 1.52 -13.17 14.09
N GLY A 113 2.68 -12.48 14.02
CA GLY A 113 3.48 -12.17 15.21
C GLY A 113 2.73 -11.27 16.22
N SER A 114 1.98 -10.26 15.74
CA SER A 114 1.18 -9.41 16.62
C SER A 114 -0.01 -10.17 17.22
N ILE A 115 -0.65 -11.07 16.47
CA ILE A 115 -1.73 -11.93 16.97
C ILE A 115 -1.21 -12.86 18.07
N GLU A 116 -0.02 -13.44 17.94
CA GLU A 116 0.61 -14.24 19.01
C GLU A 116 0.80 -13.43 20.30
N GLN A 117 1.04 -12.14 20.18
CA GLN A 117 1.17 -11.22 21.32
C GLN A 117 -0.17 -10.70 21.85
N GLY A 118 -1.28 -11.12 21.26
CA GLY A 118 -2.63 -10.84 21.73
C GLY A 118 -3.39 -9.76 20.95
N ALA A 119 -2.90 -9.30 19.81
CA ALA A 119 -3.66 -8.43 18.93
C ALA A 119 -4.93 -9.13 18.43
N ASN A 120 -6.08 -8.50 18.60
CA ASN A 120 -7.37 -9.05 18.17
C ASN A 120 -7.79 -8.49 16.80
N ILE A 121 -7.02 -8.83 15.78
CA ILE A 121 -7.22 -8.36 14.41
C ILE A 121 -7.35 -9.55 13.45
N THR A 122 -7.99 -9.34 12.30
CA THR A 122 -8.23 -10.39 11.30
C THR A 122 -8.07 -9.86 9.89
N ASP A 123 -7.59 -10.71 8.97
CA ASP A 123 -7.60 -10.44 7.54
C ASP A 123 -9.05 -10.43 7.03
N VAL A 124 -9.43 -9.37 6.35
CA VAL A 124 -10.75 -9.21 5.74
C VAL A 124 -10.70 -9.15 4.21
N ALA A 125 -9.51 -8.96 3.63
CA ALA A 125 -9.31 -9.07 2.20
C ALA A 125 -7.81 -9.20 1.85
N GLN A 126 -7.40 -10.33 1.29
CA GLN A 126 -6.06 -10.54 0.77
C GLN A 126 -5.91 -9.84 -0.58
N ILE A 127 -5.00 -8.90 -0.69
CA ILE A 127 -4.81 -8.12 -1.92
C ILE A 127 -3.66 -8.69 -2.75
N PHE A 128 -2.45 -8.85 -2.17
CA PHE A 128 -1.33 -9.45 -2.88
C PHE A 128 -1.33 -10.96 -2.66
N GLU A 129 -1.54 -11.70 -3.75
CA GLU A 129 -1.56 -13.17 -3.74
C GLU A 129 -0.16 -13.78 -3.95
N ARG A 130 0.86 -12.93 -4.17
CA ARG A 130 2.26 -13.32 -4.45
C ARG A 130 3.20 -12.41 -3.70
N SER A 131 4.40 -12.90 -3.40
CA SER A 131 5.47 -12.07 -2.88
C SER A 131 6.14 -11.26 -3.99
N ALA A 132 6.52 -10.04 -3.65
CA ALA A 132 7.37 -9.20 -4.48
C ALA A 132 8.80 -9.09 -3.93
N THR A 133 9.10 -9.79 -2.83
CA THR A 133 10.39 -9.66 -2.13
C THR A 133 11.48 -10.41 -2.87
N LEU A 134 12.57 -9.70 -3.10
CA LEU A 134 13.80 -10.18 -3.70
C LEU A 134 14.98 -9.95 -2.74
N GLN A 135 16.06 -10.72 -2.93
CA GLN A 135 17.36 -10.36 -2.44
C GLN A 135 18.28 -10.15 -3.65
N VAL A 136 18.81 -8.93 -3.81
CA VAL A 136 19.59 -8.52 -4.98
C VAL A 136 21.06 -8.36 -4.62
N SER A 137 21.96 -8.89 -5.46
CA SER A 137 23.40 -8.73 -5.37
C SER A 137 23.99 -8.36 -6.74
N PHE A 138 25.22 -7.84 -6.79
CA PHE A 138 25.90 -7.66 -8.09
C PHE A 138 26.21 -9.00 -8.74
N ALA A 139 26.14 -9.06 -10.07
CA ALA A 139 26.35 -10.29 -10.85
C ALA A 139 27.73 -10.92 -10.61
N ASP A 140 28.76 -10.11 -10.34
CA ASP A 140 30.13 -10.57 -10.06
C ASP A 140 30.38 -10.92 -8.58
N SER A 141 29.37 -10.77 -7.71
CA SER A 141 29.49 -11.08 -6.27
C SER A 141 29.62 -12.56 -5.95
N GLY A 142 29.16 -13.43 -6.89
CA GLY A 142 29.06 -14.87 -6.70
C GLY A 142 27.92 -15.28 -5.77
N ILE A 143 26.92 -14.41 -5.51
CA ILE A 143 25.72 -14.71 -4.76
C ILE A 143 24.62 -15.02 -5.77
N GLU A 144 24.30 -16.32 -5.96
CA GLU A 144 23.30 -16.79 -6.92
C GLU A 144 22.10 -17.44 -6.21
N GLY A 145 22.25 -17.87 -4.95
CA GLY A 145 21.22 -18.48 -4.15
C GLY A 145 21.37 -18.20 -2.65
N PRO A 146 20.40 -18.61 -1.83
CA PRO A 146 20.41 -18.36 -0.38
C PRO A 146 21.66 -18.91 0.33
N GLU A 147 22.22 -20.01 -0.13
CA GLU A 147 23.46 -20.63 0.42
C GLU A 147 24.69 -19.72 0.30
N ASP A 148 24.74 -18.88 -0.73
CA ASP A 148 25.86 -17.98 -0.98
C ASP A 148 25.84 -16.74 -0.07
N LEU A 149 24.75 -16.55 0.68
CA LEU A 149 24.63 -15.48 1.68
C LEU A 149 25.43 -15.79 2.97
N ALA A 150 26.06 -16.97 3.07
CA ALA A 150 26.95 -17.30 4.20
C ALA A 150 28.14 -16.35 4.29
N GLY A 151 28.36 -15.76 5.46
CA GLY A 151 29.41 -14.78 5.72
C GLY A 151 29.16 -13.38 5.15
N LYS A 152 27.99 -13.11 4.58
CA LYS A 152 27.65 -11.84 3.92
C LYS A 152 26.97 -10.84 4.84
N THR A 153 27.09 -9.58 4.47
CA THR A 153 26.34 -8.46 5.04
C THR A 153 25.08 -8.23 4.20
N ILE A 154 23.92 -8.48 4.79
CA ILE A 154 22.63 -8.46 4.11
C ILE A 154 21.83 -7.26 4.60
N GLY A 155 21.37 -6.43 3.67
CA GLY A 155 20.46 -5.34 3.97
C GLY A 155 19.04 -5.83 4.14
N SER A 156 18.34 -5.31 5.14
CA SER A 156 16.91 -5.47 5.36
C SER A 156 16.31 -4.21 5.97
N TRP A 157 15.03 -3.95 5.68
CA TRP A 157 14.31 -2.83 6.30
C TRP A 157 13.98 -3.09 7.77
N GLY A 158 14.03 -4.34 8.24
CA GLY A 158 13.62 -4.72 9.58
C GLY A 158 12.11 -4.69 9.78
N TYR A 159 11.67 -4.64 11.04
CA TYR A 159 10.25 -4.51 11.43
C TYR A 159 9.32 -5.58 10.84
N GLY A 160 9.82 -6.82 10.67
CA GLY A 160 9.07 -7.95 10.12
C GLY A 160 9.04 -8.02 8.59
N ASN A 161 9.84 -7.21 7.89
CA ASN A 161 9.98 -7.32 6.42
C ASN A 161 10.97 -8.42 6.01
N GLU A 162 11.67 -9.04 6.95
CA GLU A 162 12.74 -10.02 6.76
C GLU A 162 12.28 -11.49 6.85
N TRP A 163 10.99 -11.76 7.02
CA TRP A 163 10.49 -13.13 7.23
C TRP A 163 10.90 -14.11 6.13
N GLU A 164 10.73 -13.72 4.85
CA GLU A 164 11.06 -14.58 3.70
C GLU A 164 12.56 -14.79 3.58
N LEU A 165 13.38 -13.78 3.88
CA LEU A 165 14.82 -13.88 3.94
C LEU A 165 15.26 -14.90 4.99
N PHE A 166 14.75 -14.80 6.23
CA PHE A 166 15.09 -15.75 7.28
C PHE A 166 14.60 -17.16 6.97
N ALA A 167 13.43 -17.32 6.38
CA ALA A 167 12.95 -18.61 5.92
C ALA A 167 13.88 -19.22 4.88
N GLY A 168 14.35 -18.43 3.91
CA GLY A 168 15.33 -18.85 2.91
C GLY A 168 16.67 -19.25 3.50
N LEU A 169 17.22 -18.43 4.40
CA LEU A 169 18.46 -18.72 5.10
C LEU A 169 18.35 -20.00 5.95
N ASN A 170 17.26 -20.16 6.71
CA ASN A 170 17.00 -21.36 7.51
C ASN A 170 16.89 -22.61 6.63
N LYS A 171 16.17 -22.54 5.50
CA LYS A 171 16.04 -23.64 4.54
C LYS A 171 17.38 -24.03 3.92
N ALA A 172 18.23 -23.04 3.60
CA ALA A 172 19.58 -23.25 3.08
C ALA A 172 20.59 -23.69 4.17
N GLY A 173 20.23 -23.65 5.46
CA GLY A 173 21.11 -23.96 6.56
C GLY A 173 22.19 -22.92 6.82
N VAL A 174 21.99 -21.69 6.38
CA VAL A 174 22.91 -20.56 6.56
C VAL A 174 22.68 -19.94 7.94
N THR A 175 23.74 -19.90 8.76
CA THR A 175 23.71 -19.33 10.12
C THR A 175 24.79 -18.28 10.37
N ASP A 176 25.73 -18.12 9.45
CA ASP A 176 26.81 -17.13 9.52
C ASP A 176 26.50 -16.00 8.52
N TYR A 177 25.87 -14.94 8.99
CA TYR A 177 25.54 -13.74 8.22
C TYR A 177 25.38 -12.54 9.16
N SER A 178 25.33 -11.35 8.60
CA SER A 178 25.06 -10.12 9.33
C SER A 178 23.91 -9.37 8.69
N ILE A 179 22.83 -9.12 9.43
CA ILE A 179 21.75 -8.23 8.99
C ILE A 179 22.05 -6.80 9.38
N VAL A 180 21.92 -5.87 8.43
CA VAL A 180 22.07 -4.42 8.66
C VAL A 180 20.82 -3.68 8.19
N SER A 181 20.49 -2.61 8.88
CA SER A 181 19.33 -1.79 8.49
C SER A 181 19.59 -1.12 7.15
N GLN A 182 18.67 -1.35 6.22
CA GLN A 182 18.67 -0.76 4.89
C GLN A 182 17.73 0.47 4.87
N ALA A 183 18.15 1.53 4.19
CA ALA A 183 17.29 2.69 3.93
C ALA A 183 16.22 2.40 2.85
N PHE A 184 15.40 3.40 2.52
CA PHE A 184 14.36 3.30 1.48
C PHE A 184 14.91 3.49 0.06
N ASP A 185 16.23 3.48 -0.08
CA ASP A 185 16.94 3.58 -1.35
C ASP A 185 18.03 2.51 -1.44
N MET A 186 18.65 2.40 -2.61
CA MET A 186 19.69 1.41 -2.90
C MET A 186 21.12 1.96 -2.72
N ASN A 187 21.30 3.13 -2.10
CA ASN A 187 22.61 3.79 -2.01
C ASN A 187 23.66 2.96 -1.26
N ALA A 188 23.31 2.33 -0.14
CA ALA A 188 24.22 1.49 0.63
C ALA A 188 24.67 0.25 -0.16
N PHE A 189 23.77 -0.35 -0.95
CA PHE A 189 24.07 -1.46 -1.84
C PHE A 189 25.00 -1.02 -2.98
N LEU A 190 24.67 0.07 -3.67
CA LEU A 190 25.47 0.61 -4.78
C LEU A 190 26.85 1.10 -4.32
N ALA A 191 26.99 1.51 -3.06
CA ALA A 191 28.27 1.89 -2.45
C ALA A 191 29.11 0.67 -2.02
N GLY A 192 28.54 -0.55 -2.02
CA GLY A 192 29.21 -1.78 -1.56
C GLY A 192 29.29 -1.89 -0.04
N ASP A 193 28.43 -1.15 0.71
CA ASP A 193 28.35 -1.25 2.17
C ASP A 193 27.60 -2.52 2.62
N ILE A 194 26.78 -3.09 1.74
CA ILE A 194 26.06 -4.36 1.90
C ILE A 194 26.29 -5.25 0.67
N ASP A 195 26.44 -6.56 0.89
CA ASP A 195 26.71 -7.54 -0.18
C ASP A 195 25.44 -7.89 -0.96
N ALA A 196 24.31 -7.92 -0.28
CA ALA A 196 23.00 -8.20 -0.86
C ALA A 196 21.93 -7.33 -0.22
N ALA A 197 21.05 -6.73 -1.02
CA ALA A 197 20.01 -5.82 -0.59
C ALA A 197 18.63 -6.45 -0.72
N GLN A 198 17.76 -6.25 0.25
CA GLN A 198 16.34 -6.53 0.12
C GLN A 198 15.71 -5.55 -0.88
N ALA A 199 14.91 -6.05 -1.79
CA ALA A 199 14.27 -5.24 -2.82
C ALA A 199 12.87 -5.78 -3.14
N MET A 200 11.96 -4.88 -3.50
CA MET A 200 10.69 -5.26 -4.07
C MET A 200 10.80 -5.20 -5.60
N THR A 201 10.20 -6.16 -6.29
CA THR A 201 10.12 -6.18 -7.76
C THR A 201 9.60 -4.86 -8.31
N TYR A 202 8.68 -4.25 -7.59
CA TYR A 202 8.00 -3.04 -8.01
C TYR A 202 8.72 -1.73 -7.62
N ASN A 203 9.66 -1.74 -6.67
CA ASN A 203 10.26 -0.50 -6.15
C ASN A 203 11.79 -0.50 -6.25
N GLU A 204 12.50 -1.11 -5.29
CA GLU A 204 13.96 -1.00 -5.19
C GLU A 204 14.68 -1.60 -6.39
N TYR A 205 14.15 -2.67 -6.97
CA TYR A 205 14.71 -3.24 -8.19
C TYR A 205 14.61 -2.25 -9.37
N ALA A 206 13.52 -1.52 -9.48
CA ALA A 206 13.40 -0.45 -10.47
C ALA A 206 14.38 0.70 -10.21
N GLN A 207 14.58 1.09 -8.94
CA GLN A 207 15.57 2.13 -8.58
C GLN A 207 16.99 1.75 -9.06
N LEU A 208 17.36 0.46 -8.99
CA LEU A 208 18.64 0.00 -9.54
C LEU A 208 18.71 0.22 -11.06
N LEU A 209 17.67 -0.18 -11.78
CA LEU A 209 17.61 -0.06 -13.25
C LEU A 209 17.44 1.39 -13.74
N GLU A 210 17.05 2.31 -12.87
CA GLU A 210 16.96 3.75 -13.13
C GLU A 210 18.25 4.50 -12.75
N THR A 211 19.24 3.81 -12.18
CA THR A 211 20.51 4.39 -11.73
C THR A 211 21.60 4.23 -12.81
N GLU A 212 22.39 5.29 -13.00
CA GLU A 212 23.55 5.26 -13.91
C GLU A 212 24.70 4.47 -13.26
N ASN A 213 25.23 3.48 -13.99
CA ASN A 213 26.42 2.75 -13.62
C ASN A 213 27.64 3.68 -13.80
N PRO A 214 28.39 4.03 -12.72
CA PRO A 214 29.49 4.98 -12.80
C PRO A 214 30.68 4.51 -13.66
N ASP A 215 30.80 3.20 -13.91
CA ASP A 215 31.89 2.63 -14.68
C ASP A 215 31.65 2.71 -16.20
N THR A 216 30.38 2.65 -16.62
CA THR A 216 29.97 2.64 -18.03
C THR A 216 29.35 3.96 -18.49
N GLY A 217 28.72 4.72 -17.58
CA GLY A 217 27.93 5.91 -17.89
C GLY A 217 26.59 5.59 -18.54
N GLU A 218 26.16 4.33 -18.50
CA GLU A 218 24.84 3.85 -18.94
C GLU A 218 24.03 3.41 -17.72
N LEU A 219 22.70 3.27 -17.85
CA LEU A 219 21.88 2.73 -16.75
C LEU A 219 22.25 1.27 -16.48
N TYR A 220 22.20 0.88 -15.21
CA TYR A 220 22.31 -0.54 -14.87
C TYR A 220 21.26 -1.37 -15.61
N GLN A 221 21.65 -2.59 -15.98
CA GLN A 221 20.82 -3.54 -16.69
C GLN A 221 20.52 -4.74 -15.79
N PRO A 222 19.46 -5.52 -16.05
CA PRO A 222 19.15 -6.73 -15.27
C PRO A 222 20.33 -7.70 -15.15
N GLU A 223 21.19 -7.77 -16.18
CA GLU A 223 22.37 -8.63 -16.24
C GLU A 223 23.51 -8.19 -15.31
N ASP A 224 23.45 -6.97 -14.76
CA ASP A 224 24.40 -6.47 -13.78
C ASP A 224 24.12 -7.02 -12.37
N PHE A 225 22.99 -7.68 -12.18
CA PHE A 225 22.54 -8.17 -10.89
C PHE A 225 22.21 -9.67 -10.90
N ASN A 226 22.47 -10.34 -9.78
CA ASN A 226 21.83 -11.61 -9.43
C ASN A 226 20.62 -11.30 -8.54
N VAL A 227 19.55 -12.07 -8.74
CA VAL A 227 18.31 -11.91 -8.02
C VAL A 227 17.89 -13.25 -7.42
N ILE A 228 17.75 -13.29 -6.10
CA ILE A 228 17.10 -14.40 -5.40
C ILE A 228 15.62 -14.01 -5.25
N ASP A 229 14.72 -14.73 -5.90
CA ASP A 229 13.27 -14.57 -5.78
C ASP A 229 12.74 -15.60 -4.79
N TRP A 230 12.15 -15.13 -3.70
CA TRP A 230 11.66 -16.02 -2.64
C TRP A 230 10.48 -16.89 -3.09
N ASN A 231 9.77 -16.52 -4.18
CA ASN A 231 8.80 -17.42 -4.79
C ASN A 231 9.50 -18.65 -5.42
N ASP A 232 10.61 -18.46 -6.11
CA ASP A 232 11.38 -19.54 -6.74
C ASP A 232 12.06 -20.42 -5.67
N GLU A 233 12.51 -19.80 -4.58
CA GLU A 233 13.07 -20.49 -3.43
C GLU A 233 12.02 -21.24 -2.59
N GLY A 234 10.73 -20.96 -2.81
CA GLY A 234 9.61 -21.58 -2.09
C GLY A 234 9.56 -21.19 -0.62
N THR A 235 9.94 -19.96 -0.31
CA THR A 235 9.84 -19.33 1.01
C THR A 235 9.04 -18.03 0.99
N ALA A 236 8.43 -17.72 -0.14
CA ALA A 236 7.51 -16.60 -0.28
C ALA A 236 6.30 -16.74 0.67
N MET A 237 5.85 -15.61 1.20
CA MET A 237 4.70 -15.50 2.10
C MET A 237 3.68 -14.53 1.54
N LEU A 238 2.42 -14.61 1.98
CA LEU A 238 1.38 -13.65 1.62
C LEU A 238 1.74 -12.25 2.15
N GLN A 239 1.60 -11.25 1.29
CA GLN A 239 1.96 -9.87 1.60
C GLN A 239 0.73 -9.01 1.88
N ASP A 240 0.59 -7.85 1.23
CA ASP A 240 -0.41 -6.83 1.55
C ASP A 240 -1.82 -7.38 1.63
N ALA A 241 -2.41 -7.32 2.83
CA ALA A 241 -3.80 -7.62 3.12
C ALA A 241 -4.45 -6.45 3.86
N ILE A 242 -5.78 -6.38 3.80
CA ILE A 242 -6.58 -5.44 4.59
C ILE A 242 -6.93 -6.11 5.91
N TRP A 243 -6.51 -5.49 7.00
CA TRP A 243 -6.76 -5.96 8.37
C TRP A 243 -7.79 -5.11 9.06
N ALA A 244 -8.64 -5.74 9.88
CA ALA A 244 -9.69 -5.12 10.67
C ALA A 244 -9.69 -5.63 12.11
N ASP A 245 -10.29 -4.89 13.04
CA ASP A 245 -10.49 -5.31 14.43
C ASP A 245 -11.54 -6.42 14.50
N ALA A 246 -11.13 -7.62 14.90
CA ALA A 246 -11.99 -8.79 14.96
C ALA A 246 -13.10 -8.66 16.04
N GLY A 247 -12.82 -7.96 17.13
CA GLY A 247 -13.81 -7.71 18.17
C GLY A 247 -14.89 -6.76 17.72
N ARG A 248 -14.52 -5.65 17.08
CA ARG A 248 -15.48 -4.71 16.48
C ARG A 248 -16.32 -5.39 15.38
N LEU A 249 -15.72 -6.23 14.52
CA LEU A 249 -16.48 -6.97 13.51
C LEU A 249 -17.54 -7.87 14.11
N ALA A 250 -17.26 -8.49 15.27
CA ALA A 250 -18.18 -9.40 15.93
C ALA A 250 -19.30 -8.66 16.69
N ASP A 251 -18.99 -7.54 17.33
CA ASP A 251 -19.85 -6.88 18.32
C ASP A 251 -20.51 -5.59 17.81
N ASP A 252 -20.01 -5.00 16.71
CA ASP A 252 -20.48 -3.73 16.13
C ASP A 252 -20.98 -3.93 14.69
N PRO A 253 -22.31 -4.05 14.48
CA PRO A 253 -22.90 -4.22 13.16
C PRO A 253 -22.65 -3.05 12.20
N GLU A 254 -22.46 -1.82 12.72
CA GLU A 254 -22.17 -0.64 11.89
C GLU A 254 -20.75 -0.71 11.33
N TYR A 255 -19.79 -1.12 12.16
CA TYR A 255 -18.43 -1.36 11.71
C TYR A 255 -18.35 -2.51 10.70
N ALA A 256 -19.09 -3.61 10.93
CA ALA A 256 -19.16 -4.71 9.98
C ALA A 256 -19.74 -4.28 8.61
N GLU A 257 -20.81 -3.45 8.60
CA GLU A 257 -21.35 -2.89 7.36
C GLU A 257 -20.34 -1.94 6.68
N THR A 258 -19.68 -1.08 7.46
CA THR A 258 -18.63 -0.16 6.98
C THR A 258 -17.48 -0.94 6.36
N THR A 259 -17.08 -2.07 6.95
CA THR A 259 -16.01 -2.93 6.42
C THR A 259 -16.37 -3.48 5.04
N VAL A 260 -17.61 -3.95 4.85
CA VAL A 260 -18.08 -4.43 3.53
C VAL A 260 -18.04 -3.31 2.48
N LYS A 261 -18.49 -2.10 2.83
CA LYS A 261 -18.47 -0.92 1.95
C LYS A 261 -17.03 -0.53 1.60
N PHE A 262 -16.14 -0.51 2.60
CA PHE A 262 -14.73 -0.18 2.44
C PHE A 262 -14.02 -1.16 1.48
N ILE A 263 -14.16 -2.47 1.70
CA ILE A 263 -13.57 -3.51 0.83
C ILE A 263 -14.12 -3.38 -0.60
N LYS A 264 -15.42 -3.20 -0.76
CA LYS A 264 -16.05 -3.06 -2.08
C LYS A 264 -15.51 -1.87 -2.85
N ALA A 265 -15.36 -0.71 -2.21
CA ALA A 265 -14.80 0.48 -2.81
C ALA A 265 -13.30 0.31 -3.11
N SER A 266 -12.53 -0.29 -2.19
CA SER A 266 -11.11 -0.62 -2.39
C SER A 266 -10.91 -1.52 -3.61
N ILE A 267 -11.72 -2.57 -3.77
CA ILE A 267 -11.67 -3.47 -4.93
C ILE A 267 -11.95 -2.70 -6.24
N LYS A 268 -12.93 -1.77 -6.25
CA LYS A 268 -13.18 -0.91 -7.42
C LYS A 268 -11.94 -0.08 -7.77
N GLY A 269 -11.27 0.48 -6.76
CA GLY A 269 -10.04 1.24 -6.93
C GLY A 269 -8.90 0.39 -7.51
N TRP A 270 -8.72 -0.84 -7.03
CA TRP A 270 -7.74 -1.78 -7.57
C TRP A 270 -8.05 -2.17 -9.01
N LEU A 271 -9.33 -2.42 -9.36
CA LEU A 271 -9.75 -2.67 -10.74
C LEU A 271 -9.48 -1.46 -11.64
N TYR A 272 -9.72 -0.25 -11.13
CA TYR A 272 -9.40 0.99 -11.85
C TYR A 272 -7.90 1.12 -12.11
N ALA A 273 -7.06 0.92 -11.08
CA ALA A 273 -5.61 0.99 -11.21
C ALA A 273 -5.04 -0.05 -12.19
N ARG A 274 -5.63 -1.26 -12.23
CA ARG A 274 -5.28 -2.29 -13.22
C ARG A 274 -5.57 -1.82 -14.64
N ASP A 275 -6.77 -1.28 -14.87
CA ASP A 275 -7.26 -0.95 -16.20
C ASP A 275 -6.74 0.42 -16.70
N ASN A 276 -6.23 1.28 -15.78
CA ASN A 276 -5.73 2.63 -16.05
C ASN A 276 -4.39 2.90 -15.33
N PRO A 277 -3.31 2.16 -15.65
CA PRO A 277 -2.06 2.22 -14.88
C PRO A 277 -1.36 3.59 -14.95
N GLU A 278 -1.42 4.31 -16.08
CA GLU A 278 -0.85 5.65 -16.20
C GLU A 278 -1.59 6.66 -15.32
N GLU A 279 -2.92 6.56 -15.25
CA GLU A 279 -3.73 7.43 -14.40
C GLU A 279 -3.48 7.11 -12.93
N ALA A 280 -3.45 5.84 -12.55
CA ALA A 280 -3.14 5.40 -11.19
C ALA A 280 -1.76 5.92 -10.71
N ALA A 281 -0.74 5.86 -11.57
CA ALA A 281 0.59 6.41 -11.29
C ALA A 281 0.53 7.94 -11.08
N SER A 282 -0.27 8.63 -11.88
CA SER A 282 -0.48 10.08 -11.77
C SER A 282 -1.19 10.47 -10.48
N ILE A 283 -2.23 9.73 -10.10
CA ILE A 283 -2.98 9.89 -8.84
C ILE A 283 -2.03 9.75 -7.63
N VAL A 284 -1.23 8.69 -7.60
CA VAL A 284 -0.27 8.45 -6.50
C VAL A 284 0.80 9.54 -6.44
N THR A 285 1.29 10.00 -7.59
CA THR A 285 2.24 11.12 -7.65
C THR A 285 1.61 12.40 -7.10
N ALA A 286 0.36 12.69 -7.46
CA ALA A 286 -0.39 13.85 -6.96
C ALA A 286 -0.69 13.75 -5.45
N ALA A 287 -0.87 12.54 -4.92
CA ALA A 287 -1.06 12.29 -3.50
C ALA A 287 0.21 12.49 -2.64
N GLY A 288 1.36 12.76 -3.26
CA GLY A 288 2.59 13.16 -2.57
C GLY A 288 3.70 12.12 -2.58
N SER A 289 3.72 11.17 -3.53
CA SER A 289 4.86 10.29 -3.73
C SER A 289 6.14 11.09 -3.99
N THR A 290 7.24 10.67 -3.34
CA THR A 290 8.56 11.27 -3.55
C THR A 290 9.25 10.74 -4.82
N LEU A 291 8.77 9.64 -5.37
CA LEU A 291 9.26 9.04 -6.61
C LEU A 291 8.41 9.54 -7.79
N GLY A 292 9.06 9.71 -8.93
CA GLY A 292 8.43 10.30 -10.13
C GLY A 292 7.35 9.42 -10.76
N THR A 293 6.50 10.01 -11.61
CA THR A 293 5.37 9.30 -12.23
C THR A 293 5.79 8.09 -13.07
N SER A 294 6.95 8.14 -13.75
CA SER A 294 7.47 6.99 -14.51
C SER A 294 7.78 5.79 -13.62
N HIS A 295 8.39 6.05 -12.44
CA HIS A 295 8.63 5.03 -11.44
C HIS A 295 7.31 4.48 -10.88
N GLN A 296 6.34 5.37 -10.56
CA GLN A 296 5.01 4.95 -10.10
C GLN A 296 4.26 4.12 -11.14
N LEU A 297 4.46 4.38 -12.44
CA LEU A 297 3.90 3.56 -13.52
C LEU A 297 4.54 2.16 -13.56
N TRP A 298 5.86 2.08 -13.41
CA TRP A 298 6.53 0.79 -13.23
C TRP A 298 5.93 0.05 -12.03
N MET A 299 5.86 0.70 -10.87
CA MET A 299 5.30 0.12 -9.65
C MET A 299 3.89 -0.39 -9.87
N THR A 300 3.01 0.41 -10.48
CA THR A 300 1.62 0.01 -10.75
C THR A 300 1.57 -1.27 -11.60
N ASN A 301 2.40 -1.37 -12.63
CA ASN A 301 2.44 -2.52 -13.51
C ASN A 301 2.97 -3.78 -12.80
N GLU A 302 4.01 -3.66 -11.97
CA GLU A 302 4.55 -4.78 -11.22
C GLU A 302 3.58 -5.23 -10.10
N VAL A 303 2.98 -4.30 -9.38
CA VAL A 303 1.95 -4.60 -8.36
C VAL A 303 0.75 -5.31 -8.97
N ASN A 304 0.32 -4.93 -10.18
CA ASN A 304 -0.74 -5.63 -10.88
C ASN A 304 -0.42 -7.13 -11.08
N LYS A 305 0.84 -7.52 -11.26
CA LYS A 305 1.24 -8.93 -11.38
C LYS A 305 1.16 -9.70 -10.07
N LEU A 306 1.17 -9.03 -8.92
CA LEU A 306 1.00 -9.64 -7.61
C LEU A 306 -0.46 -9.99 -7.32
N ILE A 307 -1.39 -9.27 -7.97
CA ILE A 307 -2.83 -9.40 -7.77
C ILE A 307 -3.46 -10.24 -8.88
N TRP A 308 -3.03 -10.04 -10.13
CA TRP A 308 -3.62 -10.71 -11.31
C TRP A 308 -2.62 -11.54 -12.12
N PRO A 309 -3.07 -12.63 -12.76
CA PRO A 309 -4.41 -13.22 -12.58
C PRO A 309 -4.57 -13.74 -11.15
N SER A 310 -5.76 -13.53 -10.56
CA SER A 310 -6.06 -14.08 -9.24
C SER A 310 -6.12 -15.61 -9.29
N THR A 311 -5.52 -16.25 -8.31
CA THR A 311 -5.53 -17.71 -8.12
C THR A 311 -6.61 -18.16 -7.14
N SER A 312 -7.05 -17.27 -6.25
CA SER A 312 -8.08 -17.53 -5.23
C SER A 312 -9.53 -17.40 -5.74
N GLY A 313 -9.70 -16.94 -6.98
CA GLY A 313 -11.04 -16.76 -7.57
C GLY A 313 -11.51 -15.29 -7.62
N GLY A 314 -10.70 -14.36 -7.13
CA GLY A 314 -10.93 -12.92 -7.19
C GLY A 314 -10.12 -12.17 -6.16
N ILE A 315 -9.83 -10.92 -6.46
CA ILE A 315 -9.14 -10.03 -5.52
C ILE A 315 -9.90 -9.95 -4.19
N GLY A 316 -9.18 -10.00 -3.08
CA GLY A 316 -9.73 -9.96 -1.73
C GLY A 316 -10.10 -11.33 -1.15
N ILE A 317 -10.00 -12.41 -1.94
CA ILE A 317 -10.26 -13.77 -1.47
C ILE A 317 -8.93 -14.40 -1.02
N ILE A 318 -8.92 -15.01 0.16
CA ILE A 318 -7.78 -15.75 0.66
C ILE A 318 -7.70 -17.11 -0.06
N ASP A 319 -6.54 -17.42 -0.64
CA ASP A 319 -6.20 -18.78 -1.07
C ASP A 319 -5.78 -19.58 0.17
N GLU A 320 -6.60 -20.56 0.57
CA GLU A 320 -6.36 -21.34 1.78
C GLU A 320 -4.99 -22.04 1.76
N SER A 321 -4.53 -22.51 0.59
CA SER A 321 -3.25 -23.20 0.49
C SER A 321 -2.06 -22.25 0.63
N ALA A 322 -2.16 -21.05 0.10
CA ALA A 322 -1.15 -20.00 0.27
C ALA A 322 -1.12 -19.45 1.70
N TRP A 323 -2.30 -19.38 2.33
CA TRP A 323 -2.42 -19.01 3.75
C TRP A 323 -1.75 -20.05 4.65
N ASP A 324 -2.10 -21.32 4.49
CA ASP A 324 -1.54 -22.41 5.29
C ASP A 324 -0.02 -22.49 5.11
N ALA A 325 0.48 -22.35 3.88
CA ALA A 325 1.93 -22.31 3.60
C ALA A 325 2.62 -21.12 4.28
N THR A 326 1.97 -19.93 4.28
CA THR A 326 2.50 -18.76 4.97
C THR A 326 2.57 -18.96 6.48
N VAL A 327 1.50 -19.52 7.07
CA VAL A 327 1.44 -19.80 8.52
C VAL A 327 2.49 -20.85 8.91
N ASP A 328 2.58 -21.98 8.18
CA ASP A 328 3.55 -23.03 8.45
C ASP A 328 4.98 -22.50 8.35
N MET A 329 5.29 -21.71 7.30
CA MET A 329 6.59 -21.10 7.11
C MET A 329 6.93 -20.11 8.24
N ALA A 330 5.98 -19.27 8.65
CA ALA A 330 6.18 -18.33 9.75
C ALA A 330 6.43 -19.05 11.09
N LEU A 331 5.71 -20.16 11.36
CA LEU A 331 5.92 -20.96 12.57
C LEU A 331 7.28 -21.67 12.61
N GLU A 332 7.83 -22.04 11.46
CA GLU A 332 9.13 -22.70 11.34
C GLU A 332 10.31 -21.71 11.30
N THR A 333 10.04 -20.43 11.08
CA THR A 333 11.06 -19.40 10.91
C THR A 333 11.32 -18.67 12.22
N SER A 334 12.58 -18.65 12.67
CA SER A 334 13.00 -17.78 13.78
C SER A 334 13.29 -16.40 13.24
N ASN A 335 12.51 -15.40 13.65
CA ASN A 335 12.85 -14.00 13.39
C ASN A 335 13.75 -13.48 14.51
N GLU A 336 15.08 -13.49 14.27
CA GLU A 336 16.08 -13.13 15.28
C GLU A 336 16.15 -11.62 15.56
N THR A 337 15.57 -10.79 14.69
CA THR A 337 15.57 -9.33 14.89
C THR A 337 14.52 -8.89 15.91
N GLY A 338 13.65 -9.80 16.34
CA GLY A 338 12.60 -9.53 17.33
C GLY A 338 11.53 -8.56 16.82
N ALA A 339 11.49 -8.32 15.52
CA ALA A 339 10.42 -7.58 14.88
C ALA A 339 9.22 -8.52 14.70
N THR A 340 8.28 -8.38 15.54
CA THR A 340 7.00 -9.11 15.50
C THR A 340 5.90 -8.15 15.19
#